data_126ab60d180970496710cab7ca97f827
#
_entry.id   126ab60d180970496710cab7ca97f827
#
_cell.length_a   1.000
_cell.length_b   1.000
_cell.length_c   1.000
_cell.angle_alpha   90.00
_cell.angle_beta   90.00
_cell.angle_gamma   90.00
#
_symmetry.space_group_name_H-M   'P 1'
#
loop_
_entity.id
_entity.type
_entity.pdbx_description
1 polymer ?
#
loop_
_entity_poly.entity_id
_entity_poly.type
_entity_poly.pdbx_seq_one_letter_code
_entity_poly.pdbx_strand_id
1 'polypeptide(L)'
;MDKKKIARKIAEESIVLLKNADHILPLKEKKEIAFFGRTQIGTLYSGNGSGGANIAGCGTILEECEKRGIKPESLLKEFYEYKASAEQVTEEDEFDWTKVSEMVNSGIMYEIFGKYKAPLDEYDVPETLIFQAAEKTDTAIFVIGRNSGGEECDRHLPEDYYLTRSEESLLKDICTHFANVVIVLNVNGLIDLSWMKKYASIKSLLFIGIPGEEGASALAGILTGEINPSGKLAVTIAEHYEDYPSADHFSWDKEHLENILDYESYGLSPEENGSTGFMK
;
A
#
# COMPACT_ATOMS: atom_id res chain seq x y z
N MET A 1 8.72 12.14 -27.84
CA MET A 1 9.07 11.15 -26.81
C MET A 1 7.77 10.63 -26.20
N ASP A 2 7.56 9.33 -26.21
CA ASP A 2 6.31 8.73 -25.67
C ASP A 2 6.41 8.65 -24.15
N LYS A 3 5.72 9.55 -23.45
CA LYS A 3 5.76 9.67 -21.98
C LYS A 3 5.31 8.38 -21.30
N LYS A 4 4.30 7.72 -21.85
CA LYS A 4 3.76 6.48 -21.31
C LYS A 4 4.79 5.34 -21.32
N LYS A 5 5.55 5.22 -22.41
CA LYS A 5 6.64 4.23 -22.50
C LYS A 5 7.76 4.49 -21.50
N ILE A 6 8.02 5.77 -21.19
CA ILE A 6 9.03 6.11 -20.17
C ILE A 6 8.52 5.77 -18.80
N ALA A 7 7.28 6.19 -18.46
CA ALA A 7 6.65 5.86 -17.19
C ALA A 7 6.61 4.34 -16.97
N ARG A 8 6.24 3.58 -18.01
CA ARG A 8 6.27 2.12 -18.01
C ARG A 8 7.64 1.56 -17.67
N LYS A 9 8.67 2.01 -18.36
CA LYS A 9 10.03 1.55 -18.14
C LYS A 9 10.54 1.87 -16.74
N ILE A 10 10.22 3.06 -16.22
CA ILE A 10 10.56 3.44 -14.85
C ILE A 10 9.88 2.50 -13.86
N ALA A 11 8.59 2.22 -14.01
CA ALA A 11 7.86 1.30 -13.15
C ALA A 11 8.46 -0.12 -13.20
N GLU A 12 8.79 -0.63 -14.39
CA GLU A 12 9.41 -1.94 -14.59
C GLU A 12 10.77 -2.06 -13.88
N GLU A 13 11.59 -1.01 -13.94
CA GLU A 13 12.93 -0.98 -13.35
C GLU A 13 12.92 -0.65 -11.84
N SER A 14 11.84 -0.09 -11.31
CA SER A 14 11.72 0.28 -9.89
C SER A 14 11.23 -0.86 -8.99
N ILE A 15 10.47 -1.80 -9.51
CA ILE A 15 9.93 -2.92 -8.73
C ILE A 15 11.06 -3.82 -8.24
N VAL A 16 11.04 -4.11 -6.93
CA VAL A 16 12.07 -4.90 -6.25
C VAL A 16 11.53 -6.28 -5.90
N LEU A 17 12.20 -7.33 -6.33
CA LEU A 17 11.96 -8.70 -5.90
C LEU A 17 12.81 -9.02 -4.68
N LEU A 18 12.21 -9.04 -3.49
CA LEU A 18 12.89 -9.27 -2.22
C LEU A 18 13.07 -10.75 -1.90
N LYS A 19 12.14 -11.58 -2.34
CA LYS A 19 12.15 -13.04 -2.15
C LYS A 19 11.53 -13.73 -3.35
N ASN A 20 12.13 -14.85 -3.78
CA ASN A 20 11.55 -15.75 -4.77
C ASN A 20 12.04 -17.19 -4.49
N ALA A 21 11.49 -17.80 -3.44
CA ALA A 21 11.79 -19.17 -3.07
C ALA A 21 11.13 -20.14 -4.05
N ASP A 22 11.76 -21.26 -4.26
CA ASP A 22 11.28 -22.36 -5.10
C ASP A 22 10.97 -21.93 -6.55
N HIS A 23 11.48 -20.76 -6.97
CA HIS A 23 11.21 -20.18 -8.28
C HIS A 23 9.71 -20.07 -8.58
N ILE A 24 8.91 -19.63 -7.58
CA ILE A 24 7.46 -19.48 -7.76
C ILE A 24 7.12 -18.44 -8.82
N LEU A 25 7.94 -17.40 -8.96
CA LEU A 25 7.86 -16.44 -10.05
C LEU A 25 8.88 -16.75 -11.14
N PRO A 26 8.51 -16.59 -12.42
CA PRO A 26 7.20 -16.18 -12.92
C PRO A 26 6.12 -17.24 -12.68
N LEU A 27 4.87 -16.79 -12.57
CA LEU A 27 3.71 -17.68 -12.43
C LEU A 27 3.59 -18.55 -13.67
N LYS A 28 3.37 -19.85 -13.47
CA LYS A 28 3.18 -20.78 -14.59
C LYS A 28 1.84 -20.49 -15.27
N GLU A 29 1.82 -20.53 -16.59
CA GLU A 29 0.63 -20.32 -17.40
C GLU A 29 -0.53 -21.25 -16.98
N LYS A 30 -1.76 -20.70 -17.03
CA LYS A 30 -3.05 -21.41 -16.93
C LYS A 30 -3.52 -21.87 -15.53
N LYS A 31 -2.86 -21.53 -14.44
CA LYS A 31 -3.46 -21.75 -13.12
C LYS A 31 -4.37 -20.60 -12.74
N GLU A 32 -5.47 -20.92 -12.08
CA GLU A 32 -6.22 -19.90 -11.34
C GLU A 32 -5.35 -19.43 -10.17
N ILE A 33 -5.48 -18.16 -9.82
CA ILE A 33 -4.74 -17.53 -8.72
C ILE A 33 -5.75 -16.91 -7.77
N ALA A 34 -5.62 -17.18 -6.48
CA ALA A 34 -6.43 -16.58 -5.46
C ALA A 34 -5.85 -15.20 -5.11
N PHE A 35 -6.56 -14.12 -5.46
CA PHE A 35 -6.14 -12.76 -5.14
C PHE A 35 -6.81 -12.28 -3.88
N PHE A 36 -6.01 -11.75 -2.97
CA PHE A 36 -6.41 -11.15 -1.70
C PHE A 36 -5.86 -9.73 -1.57
N GLY A 37 -6.47 -8.97 -0.69
CA GLY A 37 -6.07 -7.59 -0.41
C GLY A 37 -6.87 -6.58 -1.23
N ARG A 38 -7.49 -5.62 -0.55
CA ARG A 38 -8.33 -4.60 -1.20
C ARG A 38 -7.58 -3.79 -2.25
N THR A 39 -6.26 -3.62 -2.11
CA THR A 39 -5.45 -2.85 -3.06
C THR A 39 -5.18 -3.58 -4.38
N GLN A 40 -5.54 -4.84 -4.52
CA GLN A 40 -5.57 -5.49 -5.83
C GLN A 40 -6.55 -4.82 -6.81
N ILE A 41 -7.68 -4.30 -6.29
CA ILE A 41 -8.72 -3.59 -7.03
C ILE A 41 -8.75 -2.09 -6.72
N GLY A 42 -8.24 -1.67 -5.58
CA GLY A 42 -8.01 -0.28 -5.18
C GLY A 42 -6.53 0.08 -5.23
N THR A 43 -5.87 -0.15 -6.35
CA THR A 43 -4.41 0.02 -6.50
C THR A 43 -3.97 1.44 -6.20
N LEU A 44 -2.93 1.58 -5.38
CA LEU A 44 -2.37 2.86 -5.00
C LEU A 44 -1.33 3.30 -6.04
N TYR A 45 -1.64 4.33 -6.80
CA TYR A 45 -0.79 4.84 -7.89
C TYR A 45 -0.02 6.10 -7.53
N SER A 46 -0.56 6.89 -6.59
CA SER A 46 -0.01 8.17 -6.16
C SER A 46 -0.16 8.32 -4.66
N GLY A 47 0.52 9.31 -4.07
CA GLY A 47 0.33 9.68 -2.68
C GLY A 47 -0.99 10.43 -2.44
N ASN A 48 -1.20 10.82 -1.19
CA ASN A 48 -2.30 11.67 -0.75
C ASN A 48 -1.88 13.14 -0.75
N GLY A 49 -2.85 14.04 -0.55
CA GLY A 49 -2.62 15.46 -0.42
C GLY A 49 -1.90 16.05 -1.64
N SER A 50 -0.82 16.79 -1.43
CA SER A 50 0.00 17.38 -2.50
C SER A 50 0.70 16.36 -3.40
N GLY A 51 0.84 15.13 -2.92
CA GLY A 51 1.37 14.00 -3.69
C GLY A 51 0.33 13.28 -4.56
N GLY A 52 -0.93 13.72 -4.49
CA GLY A 52 -2.02 13.13 -5.27
C GLY A 52 -1.89 13.40 -6.78
N ALA A 53 -2.25 12.43 -7.60
CA ALA A 53 -2.27 12.55 -9.04
C ALA A 53 -3.60 12.06 -9.61
N ASN A 54 -3.95 12.58 -10.80
CA ASN A 54 -5.12 12.07 -11.52
C ASN A 54 -4.82 10.69 -12.08
N ILE A 55 -5.50 9.69 -11.55
CA ILE A 55 -5.35 8.28 -11.90
C ILE A 55 -6.49 7.75 -12.78
N ALA A 56 -7.34 8.63 -13.29
CA ALA A 56 -8.47 8.23 -14.12
C ALA A 56 -7.99 7.41 -15.34
N GLY A 57 -8.52 6.21 -15.47
CA GLY A 57 -8.19 5.28 -16.57
C GLY A 57 -6.95 4.41 -16.33
N CYS A 58 -6.34 4.45 -15.13
CA CYS A 58 -5.34 3.45 -14.75
C CYS A 58 -6.03 2.11 -14.47
N GLY A 59 -5.48 1.03 -15.00
CA GLY A 59 -5.99 -0.33 -14.73
C GLY A 59 -5.48 -0.85 -13.38
N THR A 60 -6.32 -1.50 -12.60
CA THR A 60 -5.93 -2.08 -11.30
C THR A 60 -4.93 -3.23 -11.44
N ILE A 61 -4.31 -3.66 -10.34
CA ILE A 61 -3.40 -4.82 -10.33
C ILE A 61 -4.15 -6.05 -10.87
N LEU A 62 -5.36 -6.29 -10.41
CA LEU A 62 -6.18 -7.42 -10.85
C LEU A 62 -6.46 -7.37 -12.35
N GLU A 63 -6.95 -6.22 -12.86
CA GLU A 63 -7.24 -6.03 -14.28
C GLU A 63 -6.01 -6.22 -15.18
N GLU A 64 -4.86 -5.69 -14.76
CA GLU A 64 -3.62 -5.83 -15.54
C GLU A 64 -3.09 -7.26 -15.55
N CYS A 65 -3.31 -8.02 -14.46
CA CYS A 65 -3.04 -9.45 -14.41
C CYS A 65 -3.97 -10.23 -15.35
N GLU A 66 -5.27 -9.92 -15.35
CA GLU A 66 -6.24 -10.55 -16.27
C GLU A 66 -5.91 -10.28 -17.75
N LYS A 67 -5.55 -9.05 -18.10
CA LYS A 67 -5.11 -8.67 -19.47
C LYS A 67 -3.91 -9.48 -19.96
N ARG A 68 -3.11 -10.02 -19.03
CA ARG A 68 -1.96 -10.90 -19.34
C ARG A 68 -2.25 -12.39 -19.18
N GLY A 69 -3.52 -12.76 -19.03
CA GLY A 69 -3.95 -14.14 -18.99
C GLY A 69 -3.80 -14.83 -17.63
N ILE A 70 -3.47 -14.10 -16.56
CA ILE A 70 -3.61 -14.60 -15.19
C ILE A 70 -5.10 -14.68 -14.89
N LYS A 71 -5.56 -15.83 -14.46
CA LYS A 71 -6.96 -16.11 -14.14
C LYS A 71 -7.22 -15.92 -12.65
N PRO A 72 -7.92 -14.88 -12.19
CA PRO A 72 -8.33 -14.81 -10.79
C PRO A 72 -9.32 -15.92 -10.44
N GLU A 73 -9.25 -16.41 -9.21
CA GLU A 73 -10.30 -17.27 -8.67
C GLU A 73 -11.62 -16.47 -8.57
N SER A 74 -12.67 -17.02 -9.12
CA SER A 74 -13.88 -16.25 -9.44
C SER A 74 -14.65 -15.76 -8.21
N LEU A 75 -14.77 -16.60 -7.17
CA LEU A 75 -15.54 -16.23 -5.97
C LEU A 75 -14.87 -15.13 -5.16
N LEU A 76 -13.55 -15.17 -5.04
CA LEU A 76 -12.78 -14.10 -4.41
C LEU A 76 -12.86 -12.81 -5.21
N LYS A 77 -12.74 -12.89 -6.53
CA LYS A 77 -12.91 -11.72 -7.40
C LYS A 77 -14.27 -11.06 -7.19
N GLU A 78 -15.35 -11.82 -7.27
CA GLU A 78 -16.71 -11.35 -7.06
C GLU A 78 -16.89 -10.73 -5.66
N PHE A 79 -16.31 -11.33 -4.64
CA PHE A 79 -16.35 -10.81 -3.26
C PHE A 79 -15.69 -9.43 -3.18
N TYR A 80 -14.47 -9.28 -3.68
CA TYR A 80 -13.74 -8.01 -3.62
C TYR A 80 -14.41 -6.93 -4.47
N GLU A 81 -14.88 -7.25 -5.67
CA GLU A 81 -15.60 -6.31 -6.53
C GLU A 81 -16.92 -5.84 -5.88
N TYR A 82 -17.65 -6.75 -5.24
CA TYR A 82 -18.86 -6.40 -4.49
C TYR A 82 -18.55 -5.47 -3.32
N LYS A 83 -17.53 -5.77 -2.51
CA LYS A 83 -17.13 -4.93 -1.38
C LYS A 83 -16.72 -3.53 -1.83
N ALA A 84 -15.88 -3.43 -2.85
CA ALA A 84 -15.44 -2.15 -3.38
C ALA A 84 -16.59 -1.32 -3.95
N SER A 85 -17.52 -1.94 -4.66
CA SER A 85 -18.70 -1.24 -5.19
C SER A 85 -19.63 -0.72 -4.10
N ALA A 86 -19.75 -1.46 -2.99
CA ALA A 86 -20.56 -1.04 -1.86
C ALA A 86 -19.96 0.17 -1.11
N GLU A 87 -18.62 0.27 -1.05
CA GLU A 87 -17.94 1.41 -0.44
C GLU A 87 -18.05 2.69 -1.29
N GLN A 88 -17.92 2.60 -2.61
CA GLN A 88 -18.04 3.76 -3.51
C GLN A 88 -19.37 4.50 -3.39
N VAL A 89 -20.43 3.82 -2.97
CA VAL A 89 -21.75 4.42 -2.74
C VAL A 89 -21.79 5.28 -1.47
N THR A 90 -20.84 5.09 -0.54
CA THR A 90 -20.81 5.79 0.76
C THR A 90 -19.83 6.96 0.81
N GLU A 91 -18.93 7.11 -0.16
CA GLU A 91 -17.90 8.17 -0.21
C GLU A 91 -18.33 9.40 -1.02
N GLU A 92 -19.61 9.82 -0.96
CA GLU A 92 -20.06 11.10 -1.53
C GLU A 92 -19.87 12.28 -0.55
N ASP A 93 -18.67 12.45 -0.01
CA ASP A 93 -18.26 13.76 0.52
C ASP A 93 -17.41 14.46 -0.54
N GLU A 94 -18.05 15.03 -1.55
CA GLU A 94 -17.38 15.91 -2.50
C GLU A 94 -16.77 17.11 -1.77
N PHE A 95 -15.46 17.15 -1.76
CA PHE A 95 -14.71 18.31 -1.26
C PHE A 95 -15.10 19.57 -2.05
N ASP A 96 -15.74 20.54 -1.38
CA ASP A 96 -16.22 21.77 -1.99
C ASP A 96 -15.07 22.76 -2.25
N TRP A 97 -14.45 22.64 -3.42
CA TRP A 97 -13.36 23.52 -3.85
C TRP A 97 -13.72 25.01 -3.85
N THR A 98 -15.01 25.38 -3.84
CA THR A 98 -15.41 26.79 -3.79
C THR A 98 -15.16 27.45 -2.44
N LYS A 99 -15.05 26.64 -1.38
CA LYS A 99 -14.80 27.08 -0.01
C LYS A 99 -13.33 27.09 0.37
N VAL A 100 -12.42 26.70 -0.52
CA VAL A 100 -10.99 26.60 -0.23
C VAL A 100 -10.42 27.88 0.36
N SER A 101 -10.80 29.05 -0.16
CA SER A 101 -10.31 30.33 0.36
C SER A 101 -10.76 30.62 1.79
N GLU A 102 -11.97 30.24 2.16
CA GLU A 102 -12.49 30.37 3.52
C GLU A 102 -11.78 29.39 4.47
N MET A 103 -11.56 28.17 4.01
CA MET A 103 -10.87 27.13 4.77
C MET A 103 -9.41 27.47 5.03
N VAL A 104 -8.70 28.03 4.04
CA VAL A 104 -7.32 28.51 4.20
C VAL A 104 -7.26 29.61 5.25
N ASN A 105 -8.16 30.60 5.16
CA ASN A 105 -8.18 31.75 6.07
C ASN A 105 -8.58 31.38 7.51
N SER A 106 -9.33 30.29 7.70
CA SER A 106 -9.74 29.80 9.02
C SER A 106 -8.77 28.79 9.65
N GLY A 107 -7.70 28.39 8.93
CA GLY A 107 -6.75 27.37 9.38
C GLY A 107 -7.27 25.92 9.23
N ILE A 108 -8.52 25.73 8.78
CA ILE A 108 -9.16 24.41 8.61
C ILE A 108 -8.46 23.58 7.54
N MET A 109 -7.75 24.23 6.61
CA MET A 109 -6.99 23.52 5.56
C MET A 109 -5.98 22.53 6.14
N TYR A 110 -5.30 22.90 7.21
CA TYR A 110 -4.38 21.96 7.88
C TYR A 110 -5.15 20.75 8.44
N GLU A 111 -6.31 20.98 9.04
CA GLU A 111 -7.12 19.89 9.59
C GLU A 111 -7.65 18.92 8.53
N ILE A 112 -7.78 19.37 7.29
CA ILE A 112 -8.28 18.56 6.17
C ILE A 112 -7.15 17.85 5.44
N PHE A 113 -6.05 18.57 5.17
CA PHE A 113 -4.96 18.04 4.34
C PHE A 113 -3.76 17.54 5.14
N GLY A 114 -3.58 18.04 6.36
CA GLY A 114 -2.47 17.66 7.24
C GLY A 114 -2.75 16.49 8.16
N LYS A 115 -4.01 16.04 8.27
CA LYS A 115 -4.35 14.93 9.15
C LYS A 115 -3.91 13.60 8.56
N TYR A 116 -3.35 12.77 9.44
CA TYR A 116 -3.09 11.37 9.13
C TYR A 116 -4.39 10.68 8.68
N LYS A 117 -4.29 9.99 7.56
CA LYS A 117 -5.35 9.10 7.09
C LYS A 117 -4.90 7.68 7.28
N ALA A 118 -5.51 6.99 8.22
CA ALA A 118 -5.28 5.57 8.41
C ALA A 118 -5.52 4.82 7.08
N PRO A 119 -4.75 3.75 6.81
CA PRO A 119 -5.08 2.86 5.71
C PRO A 119 -6.48 2.29 5.95
N LEU A 120 -7.21 2.09 4.87
CA LEU A 120 -8.51 1.44 4.96
C LEU A 120 -8.31 0.00 5.43
N ASP A 121 -9.10 -0.42 6.42
CA ASP A 121 -9.05 -1.80 6.91
C ASP A 121 -9.28 -2.82 5.80
N GLU A 122 -8.60 -3.94 5.89
CA GLU A 122 -8.80 -5.06 4.97
C GLU A 122 -10.20 -5.66 5.16
N TYR A 123 -10.77 -6.16 4.07
CA TYR A 123 -12.08 -6.79 4.14
C TYR A 123 -12.03 -8.11 4.94
N ASP A 124 -13.04 -8.30 5.77
CA ASP A 124 -13.25 -9.58 6.46
C ASP A 124 -13.69 -10.64 5.44
N VAL A 125 -12.71 -11.41 4.96
CA VAL A 125 -12.94 -12.48 3.99
C VAL A 125 -13.39 -13.73 4.74
N PRO A 126 -14.59 -14.29 4.46
CA PRO A 126 -15.03 -15.49 5.14
C PRO A 126 -14.06 -16.67 4.96
N GLU A 127 -13.71 -17.36 6.05
CA GLU A 127 -12.82 -18.52 6.01
C GLU A 127 -13.32 -19.60 5.03
N THR A 128 -14.65 -19.78 4.92
CA THR A 128 -15.26 -20.69 3.96
C THR A 128 -14.94 -20.33 2.53
N LEU A 129 -14.84 -19.04 2.20
CA LEU A 129 -14.47 -18.57 0.86
C LEU A 129 -12.99 -18.82 0.59
N ILE A 130 -12.13 -18.58 1.59
CA ILE A 130 -10.69 -18.87 1.52
C ILE A 130 -10.47 -20.37 1.26
N PHE A 131 -11.16 -21.22 2.00
CA PHE A 131 -11.10 -22.66 1.82
C PHE A 131 -11.55 -23.10 0.42
N GLN A 132 -12.70 -22.60 -0.07
CA GLN A 132 -13.19 -22.90 -1.41
C GLN A 132 -12.22 -22.46 -2.52
N ALA A 133 -11.56 -21.33 -2.36
CA ALA A 133 -10.54 -20.89 -3.29
C ALA A 133 -9.31 -21.80 -3.26
N ALA A 134 -8.90 -22.26 -2.07
CA ALA A 134 -7.77 -23.16 -1.91
C ALA A 134 -8.03 -24.57 -2.50
N GLU A 135 -9.29 -25.00 -2.64
CA GLU A 135 -9.61 -26.23 -3.36
C GLU A 135 -9.35 -26.12 -4.88
N LYS A 136 -9.33 -24.91 -5.44
CA LYS A 136 -9.14 -24.67 -6.87
C LYS A 136 -7.68 -24.36 -7.24
N THR A 137 -6.95 -23.74 -6.33
CA THR A 137 -5.56 -23.31 -6.56
C THR A 137 -4.70 -23.44 -5.32
N ASP A 138 -3.43 -23.78 -5.50
CA ASP A 138 -2.43 -23.83 -4.45
C ASP A 138 -1.67 -22.50 -4.24
N THR A 139 -2.01 -21.48 -5.05
CA THR A 139 -1.26 -20.23 -5.13
C THR A 139 -2.15 -19.03 -4.84
N ALA A 140 -1.73 -18.23 -3.87
CA ALA A 140 -2.36 -16.98 -3.50
C ALA A 140 -1.43 -15.78 -3.74
N ILE A 141 -2.00 -14.66 -4.13
CA ILE A 141 -1.35 -13.34 -4.14
C ILE A 141 -2.07 -12.47 -3.11
N PHE A 142 -1.33 -11.92 -2.15
CA PHE A 142 -1.87 -10.97 -1.19
C PHE A 142 -1.21 -9.61 -1.40
N VAL A 143 -2.02 -8.61 -1.75
CA VAL A 143 -1.59 -7.24 -2.00
C VAL A 143 -1.87 -6.39 -0.76
N ILE A 144 -0.82 -5.95 -0.10
CA ILE A 144 -0.88 -5.09 1.08
C ILE A 144 -0.65 -3.65 0.64
N GLY A 145 -1.57 -2.76 1.02
CA GLY A 145 -1.53 -1.35 0.65
C GLY A 145 -1.24 -0.42 1.81
N ARG A 146 -0.38 0.57 1.59
CA ARG A 146 -0.20 1.73 2.47
C ARG A 146 -0.03 2.97 1.61
N ASN A 147 -0.87 3.95 1.83
CA ASN A 147 -0.69 5.24 1.20
C ASN A 147 0.15 6.16 2.10
N SER A 148 0.57 7.30 1.60
CA SER A 148 1.11 8.36 2.45
C SER A 148 0.02 8.87 3.39
N GLY A 149 0.36 9.15 4.64
CA GLY A 149 -0.58 9.64 5.65
C GLY A 149 -1.04 11.09 5.46
N GLY A 150 -0.97 11.65 4.26
CA GLY A 150 -1.26 13.05 3.97
C GLY A 150 -0.04 13.93 4.19
N GLU A 151 -0.24 15.13 4.73
CA GLU A 151 0.83 16.10 5.02
C GLU A 151 1.48 15.88 6.40
N GLU A 152 1.08 14.85 7.14
CA GLU A 152 1.67 14.53 8.44
C GLU A 152 3.07 13.98 8.32
N CYS A 153 3.91 14.38 9.27
CA CYS A 153 5.32 13.98 9.30
C CYS A 153 5.54 12.60 9.93
N ASP A 154 4.55 12.11 10.69
CA ASP A 154 4.71 10.93 11.53
C ASP A 154 3.89 9.74 11.06
N ARG A 155 4.29 8.56 11.51
CA ARG A 155 3.64 7.29 11.18
C ARG A 155 2.88 6.74 12.38
N HIS A 156 1.67 6.25 12.14
CA HIS A 156 0.92 5.46 13.09
C HIS A 156 1.41 4.00 13.03
N LEU A 157 2.30 3.64 13.95
CA LEU A 157 2.94 2.32 13.91
C LEU A 157 1.94 1.15 13.86
N PRO A 158 0.82 1.15 14.65
CA PRO A 158 -0.10 0.02 14.68
C PRO A 158 -0.77 -0.32 13.34
N GLU A 159 -1.03 0.69 12.49
CA GLU A 159 -1.78 0.49 11.24
C GLU A 159 -1.00 0.91 9.99
N ASP A 160 0.05 1.69 10.13
CA ASP A 160 0.84 2.16 8.99
C ASP A 160 2.15 1.39 8.81
N TYR A 161 2.89 1.13 9.90
CA TYR A 161 4.14 0.37 9.84
C TYR A 161 3.92 -1.13 10.04
N TYR A 162 3.16 -1.52 11.06
CA TYR A 162 2.81 -2.92 11.29
C TYR A 162 1.59 -3.32 10.46
N LEU A 163 1.34 -4.63 10.35
CA LEU A 163 0.08 -5.13 9.81
C LEU A 163 -1.07 -4.76 10.73
N THR A 164 -2.21 -4.41 10.15
CA THR A 164 -3.46 -4.27 10.93
C THR A 164 -3.92 -5.64 11.41
N ARG A 165 -4.83 -5.66 12.38
CA ARG A 165 -5.38 -6.93 12.90
C ARG A 165 -6.11 -7.73 11.83
N SER A 166 -6.82 -7.04 10.94
CA SER A 166 -7.53 -7.66 9.81
C SER A 166 -6.54 -8.27 8.81
N GLU A 167 -5.45 -7.57 8.49
CA GLU A 167 -4.39 -8.10 7.62
C GLU A 167 -3.64 -9.28 8.25
N GLU A 168 -3.33 -9.23 9.55
CA GLU A 168 -2.69 -10.35 10.24
C GLU A 168 -3.57 -11.60 10.25
N SER A 169 -4.88 -11.43 10.51
CA SER A 169 -5.85 -12.52 10.47
C SER A 169 -5.94 -13.12 9.07
N LEU A 170 -6.13 -12.29 8.06
CA LEU A 170 -6.23 -12.73 6.68
C LEU A 170 -4.94 -13.41 6.20
N LEU A 171 -3.77 -12.85 6.51
CA LEU A 171 -2.48 -13.45 6.18
C LEU A 171 -2.31 -14.83 6.79
N LYS A 172 -2.70 -14.99 8.06
CA LYS A 172 -2.67 -16.28 8.77
C LYS A 172 -3.54 -17.32 8.06
N ASP A 173 -4.75 -16.94 7.68
CA ASP A 173 -5.70 -17.84 7.03
C ASP A 173 -5.22 -18.20 5.61
N ILE A 174 -4.73 -17.23 4.84
CA ILE A 174 -4.09 -17.48 3.54
C ILE A 174 -2.92 -18.46 3.70
N CYS A 175 -2.01 -18.20 4.65
CA CYS A 175 -0.84 -19.05 4.85
C CYS A 175 -1.18 -20.45 5.40
N THR A 176 -2.36 -20.63 5.98
CA THR A 176 -2.87 -21.93 6.44
C THR A 176 -3.40 -22.76 5.28
N HIS A 177 -4.05 -22.13 4.32
CA HIS A 177 -4.76 -22.84 3.25
C HIS A 177 -3.97 -22.93 1.93
N PHE A 178 -3.03 -22.02 1.67
CA PHE A 178 -2.26 -22.00 0.42
C PHE A 178 -0.81 -22.40 0.64
N ALA A 179 -0.32 -23.28 -0.24
CA ALA A 179 1.08 -23.72 -0.20
C ALA A 179 2.07 -22.67 -0.74
N ASN A 180 1.60 -21.83 -1.66
CA ASN A 180 2.40 -20.83 -2.35
C ASN A 180 1.76 -19.44 -2.20
N VAL A 181 2.37 -18.59 -1.39
CA VAL A 181 1.90 -17.23 -1.15
C VAL A 181 2.89 -16.23 -1.73
N VAL A 182 2.41 -15.36 -2.59
CA VAL A 182 3.14 -14.21 -3.14
C VAL A 182 2.61 -12.95 -2.46
N ILE A 183 3.47 -12.23 -1.80
CA ILE A 183 3.13 -10.94 -1.19
C ILE A 183 3.54 -9.82 -2.13
N VAL A 184 2.65 -8.86 -2.33
CA VAL A 184 2.90 -7.63 -3.08
C VAL A 184 2.71 -6.45 -2.13
N LEU A 185 3.75 -5.65 -1.95
CA LEU A 185 3.73 -4.45 -1.14
C LEU A 185 3.50 -3.22 -2.02
N ASN A 186 2.27 -2.74 -2.07
CA ASN A 186 1.89 -1.48 -2.70
C ASN A 186 1.86 -0.39 -1.63
N VAL A 187 3.04 -0.02 -1.15
CA VAL A 187 3.20 0.79 0.06
C VAL A 187 4.09 2.00 -0.18
N ASN A 188 3.71 3.13 0.38
CA ASN A 188 4.50 4.37 0.33
C ASN A 188 5.49 4.42 1.49
N GLY A 189 6.54 3.64 1.42
CA GLY A 189 7.56 3.58 2.47
C GLY A 189 7.81 2.17 2.97
N LEU A 190 8.46 2.06 4.11
CA LEU A 190 8.79 0.77 4.71
C LEU A 190 7.69 0.32 5.66
N ILE A 191 7.45 -0.97 5.70
CA ILE A 191 6.60 -1.63 6.70
C ILE A 191 7.38 -2.75 7.38
N ASP A 192 6.91 -3.18 8.55
CA ASP A 192 7.45 -4.36 9.22
C ASP A 192 7.33 -5.61 8.33
N LEU A 193 8.42 -6.36 8.25
CA LEU A 193 8.47 -7.64 7.54
C LEU A 193 8.82 -8.82 8.46
N SER A 194 8.85 -8.63 9.77
CA SER A 194 9.19 -9.68 10.75
C SER A 194 8.25 -10.88 10.66
N TRP A 195 6.98 -10.64 10.31
CA TRP A 195 5.95 -11.67 10.12
C TRP A 195 6.28 -12.65 9.00
N MET A 196 7.10 -12.29 8.02
CA MET A 196 7.51 -13.21 6.96
C MET A 196 8.22 -14.46 7.45
N LYS A 197 8.90 -14.36 8.59
CA LYS A 197 9.63 -15.49 9.20
C LYS A 197 8.67 -16.53 9.80
N LYS A 198 7.40 -16.15 10.06
CA LYS A 198 6.39 -17.01 10.69
C LYS A 198 5.79 -18.03 9.72
N TYR A 199 5.82 -17.75 8.40
CA TYR A 199 5.07 -18.51 7.42
C TYR A 199 5.96 -19.04 6.29
N ALA A 200 6.18 -20.36 6.27
CA ALA A 200 6.98 -21.03 5.23
C ALA A 200 6.29 -21.05 3.85
N SER A 201 4.97 -20.86 3.81
CA SER A 201 4.18 -20.76 2.58
C SER A 201 4.40 -19.44 1.83
N ILE A 202 4.94 -18.39 2.45
CA ILE A 202 5.30 -17.17 1.75
C ILE A 202 6.54 -17.44 0.90
N LYS A 203 6.33 -17.62 -0.40
CA LYS A 203 7.37 -17.98 -1.38
C LYS A 203 7.98 -16.77 -2.07
N SER A 204 7.21 -15.71 -2.27
CA SER A 204 7.71 -14.50 -2.93
C SER A 204 7.25 -13.22 -2.22
N LEU A 205 8.10 -12.20 -2.32
CA LEU A 205 7.83 -10.86 -1.84
C LEU A 205 8.30 -9.85 -2.89
N LEU A 206 7.37 -9.05 -3.37
CA LEU A 206 7.59 -7.94 -4.28
C LEU A 206 7.30 -6.62 -3.56
N PHE A 207 8.22 -5.67 -3.66
CA PHE A 207 8.01 -4.29 -3.24
C PHE A 207 7.81 -3.44 -4.49
N ILE A 208 6.60 -2.91 -4.68
CA ILE A 208 6.27 -2.10 -5.85
C ILE A 208 6.21 -0.60 -5.54
N GLY A 209 6.19 -0.22 -4.27
CA GLY A 209 6.06 1.18 -3.87
C GLY A 209 4.73 1.78 -4.29
N ILE A 210 4.76 3.07 -4.60
CA ILE A 210 3.69 3.81 -5.26
C ILE A 210 4.15 4.03 -6.73
N PRO A 211 3.80 3.12 -7.64
CA PRO A 211 4.54 2.96 -8.90
C PRO A 211 4.03 3.82 -10.06
N GLY A 212 3.07 4.73 -9.82
CA GLY A 212 2.48 5.55 -10.89
C GLY A 212 1.56 4.77 -11.83
N GLU A 213 1.07 5.45 -12.87
CA GLU A 213 0.03 4.96 -13.78
C GLU A 213 0.33 3.61 -14.48
N GLU A 214 1.59 3.28 -14.68
CA GLU A 214 2.01 2.05 -15.36
C GLU A 214 2.43 0.93 -14.39
N GLY A 215 2.35 1.17 -13.08
CA GLY A 215 2.88 0.24 -12.09
C GLY A 215 2.17 -1.10 -12.02
N ALA A 216 0.84 -1.11 -12.08
CA ALA A 216 0.06 -2.35 -12.11
C ALA A 216 0.40 -3.19 -13.35
N SER A 217 0.57 -2.53 -14.49
CA SER A 217 0.96 -3.17 -15.75
C SER A 217 2.40 -3.72 -15.68
N ALA A 218 3.33 -2.99 -15.04
CA ALA A 218 4.69 -3.47 -14.81
C ALA A 218 4.73 -4.69 -13.88
N LEU A 219 3.99 -4.65 -12.77
CA LEU A 219 3.85 -5.78 -11.85
C LEU A 219 3.32 -7.03 -12.56
N ALA A 220 2.24 -6.89 -13.33
CA ALA A 220 1.65 -8.00 -14.06
C ALA A 220 2.64 -8.63 -15.07
N GLY A 221 3.46 -7.78 -15.73
CA GLY A 221 4.56 -8.26 -16.59
C GLY A 221 5.65 -9.04 -15.84
N ILE A 222 5.94 -8.64 -14.60
CA ILE A 222 6.88 -9.39 -13.72
C ILE A 222 6.27 -10.71 -13.28
N LEU A 223 5.02 -10.70 -12.88
CA LEU A 223 4.32 -11.92 -12.45
C LEU A 223 4.24 -12.96 -13.57
N THR A 224 4.10 -12.54 -14.82
CA THR A 224 4.05 -13.44 -15.99
C THR A 224 5.43 -13.78 -16.57
N GLY A 225 6.49 -13.10 -16.14
CA GLY A 225 7.84 -13.30 -16.66
C GLY A 225 8.15 -12.57 -17.96
N GLU A 226 7.28 -11.68 -18.43
CA GLU A 226 7.57 -10.77 -19.54
C GLU A 226 8.69 -9.80 -19.18
N ILE A 227 8.78 -9.46 -17.90
CA ILE A 227 9.74 -8.51 -17.35
C ILE A 227 10.51 -9.18 -16.22
N ASN A 228 11.83 -8.99 -16.21
CA ASN A 228 12.67 -9.40 -15.09
C ASN A 228 12.86 -8.21 -14.13
N PRO A 229 12.43 -8.31 -12.85
CA PRO A 229 12.55 -7.21 -11.90
C PRO A 229 14.02 -6.87 -11.64
N SER A 230 14.37 -5.61 -11.72
CA SER A 230 15.75 -5.13 -11.58
C SER A 230 15.92 -4.09 -10.46
N GLY A 231 14.85 -3.62 -9.87
CA GLY A 231 14.86 -2.65 -8.79
C GLY A 231 15.69 -3.11 -7.58
N LYS A 232 16.23 -2.16 -6.85
CA LYS A 232 16.97 -2.36 -5.60
C LYS A 232 16.41 -1.45 -4.52
N LEU A 233 16.30 -1.95 -3.28
CA LEU A 233 15.98 -1.10 -2.16
C LEU A 233 17.06 -0.03 -1.98
N ALA A 234 16.61 1.22 -1.80
CA ALA A 234 17.49 2.33 -1.47
C ALA A 234 17.79 2.43 0.04
N VAL A 235 17.10 1.63 0.85
CA VAL A 235 17.15 1.66 2.31
C VAL A 235 17.18 0.23 2.86
N THR A 236 17.63 0.09 4.10
CA THR A 236 17.55 -1.17 4.85
C THR A 236 16.21 -1.24 5.58
N ILE A 237 15.53 -2.38 5.49
CA ILE A 237 14.35 -2.67 6.32
C ILE A 237 14.86 -3.28 7.62
N ALA A 238 14.63 -2.57 8.72
CA ALA A 238 15.03 -3.01 10.04
C ALA A 238 14.16 -4.19 10.54
N GLU A 239 14.66 -4.98 11.47
CA GLU A 239 13.88 -6.05 12.09
C GLU A 239 12.94 -5.50 13.16
N HIS A 240 13.35 -4.42 13.85
CA HIS A 240 12.53 -3.71 14.82
C HIS A 240 12.48 -2.23 14.44
N TYR A 241 11.37 -1.58 14.70
CA TYR A 241 11.20 -0.16 14.39
C TYR A 241 12.24 0.71 15.09
N GLU A 242 12.56 0.35 16.32
CA GLU A 242 13.53 1.03 17.19
C GLU A 242 14.98 0.98 16.64
N ASP A 243 15.26 0.10 15.68
CA ASP A 243 16.57 0.01 15.02
C ASP A 243 16.78 1.13 13.98
N TYR A 244 15.73 1.88 13.61
CA TYR A 244 15.90 3.05 12.77
C TYR A 244 16.43 4.24 13.56
N PRO A 245 17.49 4.93 13.08
CA PRO A 245 18.08 6.06 13.80
C PRO A 245 17.11 7.22 14.09
N SER A 246 15.99 7.28 13.36
CA SER A 246 14.95 8.29 13.51
C SER A 246 13.77 7.83 14.37
N ALA A 247 13.76 6.61 14.88
CA ALA A 247 12.60 6.05 15.57
C ALA A 247 12.15 6.88 16.77
N ASP A 248 13.12 7.38 17.56
CA ASP A 248 12.83 8.21 18.74
C ASP A 248 12.39 9.64 18.39
N HIS A 249 12.50 10.03 17.12
CA HIS A 249 12.25 11.40 16.67
C HIS A 249 11.07 11.53 15.72
N PHE A 250 10.52 10.42 15.24
CA PHE A 250 9.43 10.35 14.26
C PHE A 250 8.39 9.31 14.63
N SER A 251 8.17 9.07 15.91
CA SER A 251 7.07 8.24 16.38
C SER A 251 5.83 9.08 16.61
N TRP A 252 4.67 8.54 16.34
CA TRP A 252 3.38 9.17 16.63
C TRP A 252 3.07 9.08 18.14
N ASP A 253 4.01 9.51 18.93
CA ASP A 253 3.84 9.66 20.36
C ASP A 253 3.61 11.15 20.64
N LYS A 254 2.44 11.48 21.17
CA LYS A 254 2.05 12.84 21.45
C LYS A 254 3.02 13.54 22.42
N GLU A 255 3.57 12.77 23.37
CA GLU A 255 4.62 13.24 24.28
C GLU A 255 5.94 13.52 23.51
N HIS A 256 6.29 12.70 22.53
CA HIS A 256 7.46 12.93 21.69
C HIS A 256 7.29 14.12 20.76
N LEU A 257 6.11 14.28 20.15
CA LEU A 257 5.80 15.43 19.31
C LEU A 257 5.89 16.76 20.09
N GLU A 258 5.39 16.78 21.31
CA GLU A 258 5.51 17.96 22.18
C GLU A 258 6.98 18.30 22.50
N ASN A 259 7.86 17.30 22.54
CA ASN A 259 9.30 17.48 22.75
C ASN A 259 10.09 17.82 21.49
N ILE A 260 9.70 17.26 20.33
CA ILE A 260 10.32 17.53 19.02
C ILE A 260 9.99 18.96 18.56
N LEU A 261 8.81 19.45 18.90
CA LEU A 261 8.33 20.77 18.57
C LEU A 261 8.74 21.81 19.63
N ASP A 262 9.83 21.60 20.34
CA ASP A 262 10.45 22.61 21.16
C ASP A 262 11.08 23.68 20.27
N TYR A 263 10.25 24.65 19.92
CA TYR A 263 10.63 25.81 19.09
C TYR A 263 11.79 26.59 19.67
N GLU A 264 11.95 26.59 20.98
CA GLU A 264 13.05 27.25 21.65
C GLU A 264 14.39 26.61 21.31
N SER A 265 14.44 25.29 21.15
CA SER A 265 15.66 24.57 20.75
C SER A 265 16.14 24.92 19.34
N TYR A 266 15.24 25.37 18.48
CA TYR A 266 15.54 25.81 17.11
C TYR A 266 15.67 27.34 17.00
N GLY A 267 15.59 28.09 18.11
CA GLY A 267 15.64 29.56 18.11
C GLY A 267 14.42 30.19 17.43
N LEU A 268 13.33 29.48 17.37
CA LEU A 268 12.07 29.90 16.75
C LEU A 268 11.05 30.15 17.87
N SER A 269 10.38 31.29 17.88
CA SER A 269 9.23 31.49 18.76
C SER A 269 7.93 31.19 17.99
N PRO A 270 6.94 30.57 18.64
CA PRO A 270 5.63 30.30 18.01
C PRO A 270 4.93 31.56 17.52
N GLU A 271 5.24 32.70 18.12
CA GLU A 271 4.64 34.00 17.81
C GLU A 271 5.25 34.67 16.56
N GLU A 272 6.52 34.38 16.25
CA GLU A 272 7.22 35.01 15.13
C GLU A 272 6.98 34.32 13.78
N ASN A 273 6.54 33.09 13.77
CA ASN A 273 6.44 32.29 12.53
C ASN A 273 5.09 32.31 11.84
N GLY A 274 4.08 33.04 12.32
CA GLY A 274 2.80 33.20 11.60
C GLY A 274 2.18 31.91 10.98
N SER A 275 2.94 30.83 11.02
CA SER A 275 2.64 29.52 10.45
C SER A 275 2.25 28.50 11.52
N THR A 276 1.67 28.96 12.60
CA THR A 276 1.15 28.12 13.68
C THR A 276 0.09 27.08 13.21
N GLY A 277 -0.29 27.13 11.94
CA GLY A 277 -1.15 26.15 11.31
C GLY A 277 -0.50 24.78 11.08
N PHE A 278 0.84 24.70 11.03
CA PHE A 278 1.53 23.43 10.78
C PHE A 278 1.74 22.58 12.04
N MET A 279 1.43 23.14 13.21
CA MET A 279 1.87 22.53 14.46
C MET A 279 0.88 22.67 15.61
N LYS A 280 -0.39 22.60 15.35
CA LYS A 280 -1.42 22.45 16.40
C LYS A 280 -2.28 21.23 16.11
#